data_54cc6e608a994931ae09b40837b659dd
#
_entry.id   54cc6e608a994931ae09b40837b659dd
#
_cell.length_a   1.000
_cell.length_b   1.000
_cell.length_c   1.000
_cell.angle_alpha   90.00
_cell.angle_beta   90.00
_cell.angle_gamma   90.00
#
_symmetry.space_group_name_H-M   'P 1'
#
loop_
_entity.id
_entity.type
_entity.pdbx_description
1 polymer ?
#
loop_
_entity_poly.entity_id
_entity_poly.type
_entity_poly.pdbx_seq_one_letter_code
_entity_poly.pdbx_strand_id
1 'polypeptide(L)'
;MSKEVNIGHSPNHFIVLDAISRGMNNIDKISRVAKLSKSEVELIVNDLVFQRLVISNEKRGFLGRKKIELKMTETGTSLLDNKKKELQDKVQKMQQYYNNGDKSQLDSFMVSNRAWMPMMLFAGIMDILFFTSMMSLLGLALNPMESSLSDGGASADNSGNADNTSADSDSNSDSSGVDSQDAGSDGGGFDGGGFGF
;
A
#
# COMPACT_ATOMS: atom_id res chain seq x y z
N MET A 1 -29.55 7.17 15.10
CA MET A 1 -29.77 7.11 13.64
C MET A 1 -28.44 6.76 13.00
N SER A 2 -28.21 5.48 12.68
CA SER A 2 -27.02 5.02 11.96
C SER A 2 -27.15 5.51 10.52
N LYS A 3 -26.25 6.41 10.08
CA LYS A 3 -26.15 6.78 8.66
C LYS A 3 -25.77 5.48 7.92
N GLU A 4 -26.66 4.98 7.07
CA GLU A 4 -26.27 3.96 6.10
C GLU A 4 -25.12 4.52 5.26
N VAL A 5 -23.94 3.99 5.47
CA VAL A 5 -22.77 4.31 4.65
C VAL A 5 -22.99 3.67 3.29
N ASN A 6 -23.12 4.47 2.27
CA ASN A 6 -23.18 3.96 0.89
C ASN A 6 -21.79 3.45 0.48
N ILE A 7 -21.52 2.18 0.77
CA ILE A 7 -20.22 1.54 0.48
C ILE A 7 -19.86 1.67 -1.01
N GLY A 8 -20.84 1.68 -1.90
CA GLY A 8 -20.62 1.82 -3.34
C GLY A 8 -19.81 3.04 -3.76
N HIS A 9 -19.77 4.08 -2.92
CA HIS A 9 -19.06 5.33 -3.17
C HIS A 9 -17.83 5.56 -2.27
N SER A 10 -17.43 4.55 -1.48
CA SER A 10 -16.31 4.68 -0.53
C SER A 10 -15.09 3.83 -0.96
N PRO A 11 -14.06 4.43 -1.57
CA PRO A 11 -12.87 3.71 -2.01
C PRO A 11 -12.17 2.92 -0.89
N ASN A 12 -12.10 3.49 0.33
CA ASN A 12 -11.43 2.85 1.47
C ASN A 12 -12.12 1.55 1.90
N HIS A 13 -13.45 1.45 1.77
CA HIS A 13 -14.17 0.20 2.03
C HIS A 13 -13.76 -0.89 1.03
N PHE A 14 -13.59 -0.54 -0.25
CA PHE A 14 -13.12 -1.50 -1.26
C PHE A 14 -11.65 -1.87 -1.09
N ILE A 15 -10.78 -0.96 -0.62
CA ILE A 15 -9.40 -1.28 -0.28
C ILE A 15 -9.36 -2.32 0.87
N VAL A 16 -10.15 -2.11 1.94
CA VAL A 16 -10.23 -3.06 3.06
C VAL A 16 -10.83 -4.39 2.60
N LEU A 17 -11.87 -4.36 1.77
CA LEU A 17 -12.51 -5.56 1.22
C LEU A 17 -11.53 -6.35 0.33
N ASP A 18 -10.74 -5.68 -0.50
CA ASP A 18 -9.70 -6.31 -1.32
C ASP A 18 -8.55 -6.89 -0.45
N ALA A 19 -8.15 -6.20 0.61
CA ALA A 19 -7.17 -6.73 1.56
C ALA A 19 -7.67 -8.04 2.22
N ILE A 20 -8.95 -8.09 2.62
CA ILE A 20 -9.56 -9.30 3.18
C ILE A 20 -9.64 -10.42 2.14
N SER A 21 -9.95 -10.11 0.88
CA SER A 21 -9.98 -11.09 -0.22
C SER A 21 -8.63 -11.76 -0.46
N ARG A 22 -7.55 -11.03 -0.22
CA ARG A 22 -6.16 -11.53 -0.29
C ARG A 22 -5.71 -12.29 0.97
N GLY A 23 -6.64 -12.61 1.89
CA GLY A 23 -6.36 -13.38 3.10
C GLY A 23 -5.83 -12.56 4.28
N MET A 24 -5.86 -11.24 4.22
CA MET A 24 -5.55 -10.39 5.38
C MET A 24 -6.74 -10.40 6.33
N ASN A 25 -6.59 -11.12 7.44
CA ASN A 25 -7.69 -11.45 8.33
C ASN A 25 -7.64 -10.72 9.68
N ASN A 26 -6.75 -9.73 9.84
CA ASN A 26 -6.69 -8.91 11.05
C ASN A 26 -6.46 -7.42 10.75
N ILE A 27 -6.95 -6.58 11.65
CA ILE A 27 -6.95 -5.12 11.52
C ILE A 27 -5.54 -4.54 11.37
N ASP A 28 -4.56 -5.04 12.14
CA ASP A 28 -3.18 -4.53 12.08
C ASP A 28 -2.51 -4.77 10.73
N LYS A 29 -2.76 -5.92 10.10
CA LYS A 29 -2.23 -6.22 8.77
C LYS A 29 -2.90 -5.35 7.73
N ILE A 30 -4.23 -5.24 7.78
CA ILE A 30 -5.01 -4.43 6.85
C ILE A 30 -4.60 -2.96 6.95
N SER A 31 -4.52 -2.39 8.15
CA SER A 31 -4.09 -1.01 8.41
C SER A 31 -2.74 -0.69 7.76
N ARG A 32 -1.75 -1.57 7.94
CA ARG A 32 -0.41 -1.37 7.37
C ARG A 32 -0.40 -1.38 5.84
N VAL A 33 -1.11 -2.33 5.24
CA VAL A 33 -1.10 -2.50 3.78
C VAL A 33 -2.00 -1.48 3.09
N ALA A 34 -3.18 -1.20 3.66
CA ALA A 34 -4.11 -0.21 3.15
C ALA A 34 -3.66 1.24 3.41
N LYS A 35 -2.62 1.45 4.25
CA LYS A 35 -2.15 2.78 4.69
C LYS A 35 -3.26 3.61 5.36
N LEU A 36 -4.14 2.92 6.07
CA LEU A 36 -5.22 3.50 6.88
C LEU A 36 -4.89 3.36 8.37
N SER A 37 -5.42 4.23 9.20
CA SER A 37 -5.32 4.07 10.66
C SER A 37 -6.10 2.84 11.13
N LYS A 38 -5.70 2.26 12.27
CA LYS A 38 -6.41 1.10 12.83
C LYS A 38 -7.88 1.42 13.13
N SER A 39 -8.14 2.60 13.65
CA SER A 39 -9.51 3.06 13.96
C SER A 39 -10.38 3.19 12.71
N GLU A 40 -9.83 3.68 11.59
CA GLU A 40 -10.54 3.71 10.31
C GLU A 40 -10.84 2.30 9.80
N VAL A 41 -9.86 1.39 9.87
CA VAL A 41 -10.08 -0.01 9.46
C VAL A 41 -11.14 -0.67 10.34
N GLU A 42 -11.14 -0.44 11.65
CA GLU A 42 -12.17 -0.96 12.57
C GLU A 42 -13.57 -0.46 12.20
N LEU A 43 -13.71 0.84 11.93
CA LEU A 43 -14.99 1.41 11.50
C LEU A 43 -15.45 0.78 10.18
N ILE A 44 -14.56 0.70 9.19
CA ILE A 44 -14.86 0.11 7.89
C ILE A 44 -15.24 -1.37 8.04
N VAL A 45 -14.51 -2.14 8.83
CA VAL A 45 -14.83 -3.56 9.08
C VAL A 45 -16.20 -3.71 9.73
N ASN A 46 -16.54 -2.86 10.70
CA ASN A 46 -17.86 -2.86 11.32
C ASN A 46 -18.97 -2.58 10.29
N ASP A 47 -18.78 -1.61 9.40
CA ASP A 47 -19.72 -1.30 8.32
C ASP A 47 -19.87 -2.49 7.35
N LEU A 48 -18.76 -3.13 6.97
CA LEU A 48 -18.75 -4.31 6.09
C LEU A 48 -19.45 -5.51 6.73
N VAL A 49 -19.27 -5.73 8.04
CA VAL A 49 -19.96 -6.78 8.80
C VAL A 49 -21.45 -6.47 8.92
N PHE A 50 -21.80 -5.22 9.22
CA PHE A 50 -23.20 -4.78 9.31
C PHE A 50 -23.95 -5.02 7.97
N GLN A 51 -23.29 -4.77 6.85
CA GLN A 51 -23.84 -5.03 5.51
C GLN A 51 -23.69 -6.49 5.04
N ARG A 52 -23.20 -7.38 5.90
CA ARG A 52 -23.00 -8.81 5.63
C ARG A 52 -22.06 -9.09 4.44
N LEU A 53 -21.13 -8.18 4.15
CA LEU A 53 -20.11 -8.36 3.13
C LEU A 53 -18.89 -9.11 3.68
N VAL A 54 -18.69 -9.04 4.99
CA VAL A 54 -17.63 -9.70 5.74
C VAL A 54 -18.23 -10.38 6.97
N ILE A 55 -17.68 -11.53 7.35
CA ILE A 55 -17.99 -12.24 8.60
C ILE A 55 -16.79 -12.06 9.52
N SER A 56 -17.08 -11.67 10.77
CA SER A 56 -16.10 -11.59 11.85
C SER A 56 -16.26 -12.80 12.77
N ASN A 57 -15.28 -13.67 12.83
CA ASN A 57 -15.25 -14.83 13.73
C ASN A 57 -14.26 -14.60 14.87
N GLU A 58 -14.73 -14.68 16.10
CA GLU A 58 -13.85 -14.67 17.27
C GLU A 58 -13.29 -16.08 17.49
N LYS A 59 -11.96 -16.24 17.36
CA LYS A 59 -11.26 -17.45 17.77
C LYS A 59 -10.53 -17.19 19.10
N ARG A 60 -10.68 -18.09 20.05
CA ARG A 60 -9.85 -18.10 21.27
C ARG A 60 -8.49 -18.70 20.90
N GLY A 61 -7.43 -17.90 20.96
CA GLY A 61 -6.07 -18.40 20.82
C GLY A 61 -5.67 -19.24 22.03
N PHE A 62 -4.64 -20.08 21.88
CA PHE A 62 -4.12 -21.00 22.90
C PHE A 62 -3.75 -20.33 24.24
N LEU A 63 -3.46 -19.03 24.24
CA LEU A 63 -3.14 -18.22 25.42
C LEU A 63 -4.32 -17.34 25.90
N GLY A 64 -5.58 -17.70 25.57
CA GLY A 64 -6.77 -16.95 25.98
C GLY A 64 -6.97 -15.60 25.31
N ARG A 65 -6.09 -15.21 24.38
CA ARG A 65 -6.25 -13.97 23.60
C ARG A 65 -7.33 -14.16 22.54
N LYS A 66 -8.32 -13.29 22.56
CA LYS A 66 -9.33 -13.23 21.49
C LYS A 66 -8.66 -12.79 20.19
N LYS A 67 -8.74 -13.62 19.14
CA LYS A 67 -8.28 -13.29 17.79
C LYS A 67 -9.50 -13.15 16.90
N ILE A 68 -9.68 -11.99 16.34
CA ILE A 68 -10.70 -11.73 15.33
C ILE A 68 -10.17 -12.21 13.99
N GLU A 69 -10.91 -13.10 13.33
CA GLU A 69 -10.64 -13.56 11.98
C GLU A 69 -11.72 -13.07 11.04
N LEU A 70 -11.33 -12.28 10.05
CA LEU A 70 -12.23 -11.72 9.05
C LEU A 70 -12.27 -12.63 7.82
N LYS A 71 -13.47 -12.88 7.29
CA LYS A 71 -13.69 -13.64 6.06
C LYS A 71 -14.72 -12.93 5.18
N MET A 72 -14.47 -12.94 3.87
CA MET A 72 -15.45 -12.44 2.92
C MET A 72 -16.65 -13.37 2.79
N THR A 73 -17.81 -12.77 2.55
CA THR A 73 -19.01 -13.49 2.11
C THR A 73 -19.05 -13.58 0.58
N GLU A 74 -19.93 -14.40 0.04
CA GLU A 74 -20.17 -14.47 -1.39
C GLU A 74 -20.67 -13.12 -1.94
N THR A 75 -21.56 -12.45 -1.21
CA THR A 75 -22.04 -11.12 -1.58
C THR A 75 -20.89 -10.10 -1.59
N GLY A 76 -19.99 -10.15 -0.59
CA GLY A 76 -18.81 -9.30 -0.55
C GLY A 76 -17.87 -9.54 -1.74
N THR A 77 -17.65 -10.80 -2.11
CA THR A 77 -16.84 -11.17 -3.27
C THR A 77 -17.45 -10.63 -4.56
N SER A 78 -18.76 -10.87 -4.79
CA SER A 78 -19.44 -10.39 -5.98
C SER A 78 -19.42 -8.86 -6.09
N LEU A 79 -19.61 -8.16 -4.97
CA LEU A 79 -19.55 -6.69 -4.93
C LEU A 79 -18.15 -6.18 -5.30
N LEU A 80 -17.10 -6.79 -4.74
CA LEU A 80 -15.71 -6.43 -5.03
C LEU A 80 -15.37 -6.68 -6.51
N ASP A 81 -15.74 -7.83 -7.05
CA ASP A 81 -15.46 -8.20 -8.44
C ASP A 81 -16.15 -7.26 -9.44
N ASN A 82 -17.41 -6.91 -9.17
CA ASN A 82 -18.13 -5.94 -9.99
C ASN A 82 -17.46 -4.56 -9.97
N LYS A 83 -17.00 -4.12 -8.78
CA LYS A 83 -16.29 -2.84 -8.66
C LYS A 83 -14.94 -2.89 -9.37
N LYS A 84 -14.19 -3.99 -9.26
CA LYS A 84 -12.92 -4.15 -9.99
C LYS A 84 -13.10 -4.06 -11.49
N LYS A 85 -14.14 -4.68 -12.05
CA LYS A 85 -14.46 -4.56 -13.48
C LYS A 85 -14.76 -3.13 -13.88
N GLU A 86 -15.63 -2.43 -13.12
CA GLU A 86 -15.92 -1.00 -13.36
C GLU A 86 -14.63 -0.16 -13.37
N LEU A 87 -13.72 -0.42 -12.41
CA LEU A 87 -12.45 0.31 -12.33
C LEU A 87 -11.49 -0.06 -13.46
N GLN A 88 -11.47 -1.32 -13.92
CA GLN A 88 -10.69 -1.74 -15.09
C GLN A 88 -11.14 -1.01 -16.36
N ASP A 89 -12.46 -0.89 -16.58
CA ASP A 89 -13.00 -0.13 -17.71
C ASP A 89 -12.58 1.35 -17.66
N LYS A 90 -12.52 1.91 -16.46
CA LYS A 90 -12.03 3.28 -16.25
C LYS A 90 -10.54 3.43 -16.58
N VAL A 91 -9.71 2.47 -16.17
CA VAL A 91 -8.28 2.46 -16.49
C VAL A 91 -8.06 2.33 -18.00
N GLN A 92 -8.82 1.48 -18.68
CA GLN A 92 -8.75 1.35 -20.14
C GLN A 92 -9.09 2.68 -20.85
N LYS A 93 -10.10 3.41 -20.38
CA LYS A 93 -10.41 4.75 -20.93
C LYS A 93 -9.28 5.75 -20.69
N MET A 94 -8.67 5.74 -19.51
CA MET A 94 -7.51 6.59 -19.24
C MET A 94 -6.34 6.26 -20.17
N GLN A 95 -6.09 4.96 -20.42
CA GLN A 95 -5.05 4.53 -21.37
C GLN A 95 -5.35 5.00 -22.79
N GLN A 96 -6.60 4.95 -23.22
CA GLN A 96 -7.02 5.46 -24.54
C GLN A 96 -6.76 6.97 -24.67
N TYR A 97 -7.18 7.77 -23.69
CA TYR A 97 -6.92 9.22 -23.71
C TYR A 97 -5.42 9.54 -23.69
N TYR A 98 -4.66 8.81 -22.88
CA TYR A 98 -3.21 8.97 -22.79
C TYR A 98 -2.53 8.65 -24.13
N ASN A 99 -2.86 7.50 -24.74
CA ASN A 99 -2.28 7.05 -26.01
C ASN A 99 -2.66 7.96 -27.19
N ASN A 100 -3.86 8.55 -27.16
CA ASN A 100 -4.33 9.49 -28.18
C ASN A 100 -3.76 10.91 -27.98
N GLY A 101 -3.05 11.18 -26.89
CA GLY A 101 -2.53 12.50 -26.56
C GLY A 101 -3.60 13.51 -26.14
N ASP A 102 -4.81 13.05 -25.81
CA ASP A 102 -5.94 13.91 -25.42
C ASP A 102 -5.85 14.30 -23.94
N LYS A 103 -4.95 15.28 -23.69
CA LYS A 103 -4.69 15.76 -22.33
C LYS A 103 -5.92 16.32 -21.64
N SER A 104 -6.79 17.01 -22.37
CA SER A 104 -7.97 17.64 -21.77
C SER A 104 -8.99 16.62 -21.26
N GLN A 105 -9.25 15.58 -22.06
CA GLN A 105 -10.14 14.51 -21.65
C GLN A 105 -9.52 13.64 -20.54
N LEU A 106 -8.21 13.38 -20.62
CA LEU A 106 -7.48 12.66 -19.59
C LEU A 106 -7.54 13.40 -18.26
N ASP A 107 -7.27 14.72 -18.24
CA ASP A 107 -7.33 15.54 -17.02
C ASP A 107 -8.74 15.53 -16.41
N SER A 108 -9.75 15.84 -17.19
CA SER A 108 -11.15 15.84 -16.74
C SER A 108 -11.57 14.48 -16.18
N PHE A 109 -11.14 13.40 -16.83
CA PHE A 109 -11.45 12.04 -16.40
C PHE A 109 -10.73 11.67 -15.11
N MET A 110 -9.47 12.06 -14.97
CA MET A 110 -8.68 11.83 -13.74
C MET A 110 -9.25 12.61 -12.56
N VAL A 111 -9.59 13.90 -12.74
CA VAL A 111 -10.22 14.70 -11.69
C VAL A 111 -11.51 14.04 -11.20
N SER A 112 -12.37 13.61 -12.14
CA SER A 112 -13.65 12.96 -11.82
C SER A 112 -13.51 11.62 -11.11
N ASN A 113 -12.39 10.91 -11.30
CA ASN A 113 -12.14 9.59 -10.71
C ASN A 113 -11.03 9.61 -9.65
N ARG A 114 -10.54 10.79 -9.23
CA ARG A 114 -9.40 10.95 -8.31
C ARG A 114 -9.54 10.15 -7.02
N ALA A 115 -10.74 10.13 -6.45
CA ALA A 115 -11.01 9.39 -5.22
C ALA A 115 -10.79 7.87 -5.34
N TRP A 116 -10.86 7.32 -6.57
CA TRP A 116 -10.69 5.89 -6.83
C TRP A 116 -9.27 5.50 -7.21
N MET A 117 -8.37 6.46 -7.46
CA MET A 117 -6.97 6.17 -7.80
C MET A 117 -6.26 5.30 -6.77
N PRO A 118 -6.38 5.56 -5.45
CA PRO A 118 -5.75 4.71 -4.45
C PRO A 118 -6.25 3.25 -4.51
N MET A 119 -7.55 3.03 -4.76
CA MET A 119 -8.09 1.68 -4.91
C MET A 119 -7.59 0.99 -6.18
N MET A 120 -7.50 1.71 -7.30
CA MET A 120 -6.99 1.16 -8.57
C MET A 120 -5.52 0.73 -8.44
N LEU A 121 -4.69 1.53 -7.77
CA LEU A 121 -3.29 1.21 -7.47
C LEU A 121 -3.19 0.04 -6.48
N PHE A 122 -3.94 0.09 -5.39
CA PHE A 122 -3.93 -0.94 -4.35
C PHE A 122 -4.36 -2.30 -4.89
N ALA A 123 -5.41 -2.33 -5.71
CA ALA A 123 -5.92 -3.56 -6.32
C ALA A 123 -5.06 -4.08 -7.49
N GLY A 124 -4.03 -3.33 -7.90
CA GLY A 124 -3.20 -3.68 -9.06
C GLY A 124 -3.95 -3.60 -10.41
N ILE A 125 -5.04 -2.83 -10.45
CA ILE A 125 -5.82 -2.58 -11.67
C ILE A 125 -5.11 -1.58 -12.56
N MET A 126 -4.42 -0.61 -11.95
CA MET A 126 -3.61 0.39 -12.60
C MET A 126 -2.15 0.17 -12.25
N ASP A 127 -1.29 0.13 -13.26
CA ASP A 127 0.15 0.08 -13.07
C ASP A 127 0.68 1.41 -12.53
N ILE A 128 1.61 1.33 -11.57
CA ILE A 128 2.17 2.53 -10.91
C ILE A 128 2.99 3.40 -11.87
N LEU A 129 3.70 2.80 -12.81
CA LEU A 129 4.51 3.54 -13.78
C LEU A 129 3.59 4.28 -14.75
N PHE A 130 2.50 3.64 -15.20
CA PHE A 130 1.49 4.29 -16.02
C PHE A 130 0.83 5.45 -15.27
N PHE A 131 0.45 5.25 -14.00
CA PHE A 131 -0.11 6.32 -13.17
C PHE A 131 0.85 7.50 -13.03
N THR A 132 2.11 7.24 -12.71
CA THR A 132 3.14 8.29 -12.56
C THR A 132 3.37 9.04 -13.88
N SER A 133 3.37 8.33 -15.02
CA SER A 133 3.50 8.93 -16.34
C SER A 133 2.33 9.86 -16.67
N MET A 134 1.10 9.47 -16.35
CA MET A 134 -0.07 10.34 -16.52
C MET A 134 0.01 11.58 -15.63
N MET A 135 0.37 11.41 -14.35
CA MET A 135 0.52 12.53 -13.42
C MET A 135 1.58 13.53 -13.92
N SER A 136 2.72 13.04 -14.40
CA SER A 136 3.78 13.85 -14.99
C SER A 136 3.31 14.58 -16.26
N LEU A 137 2.56 13.91 -17.13
CA LEU A 137 2.00 14.50 -18.35
C LEU A 137 1.04 15.66 -18.05
N LEU A 138 0.26 15.53 -16.99
CA LEU A 138 -0.74 16.52 -16.56
C LEU A 138 -0.15 17.58 -15.62
N GLY A 139 1.09 17.43 -15.16
CA GLY A 139 1.69 18.32 -14.18
C GLY A 139 1.05 18.24 -12.79
N LEU A 140 0.44 17.12 -12.46
CA LEU A 140 -0.25 16.91 -11.19
C LEU A 140 0.68 16.27 -10.15
N ALA A 141 0.58 16.72 -8.88
CA ALA A 141 1.30 16.11 -7.77
C ALA A 141 0.54 14.91 -7.19
N LEU A 142 1.29 13.92 -6.72
CA LEU A 142 0.75 12.78 -5.98
C LEU A 142 0.24 13.25 -4.61
N ASN A 143 -0.90 12.73 -4.18
CA ASN A 143 -1.34 12.92 -2.80
C ASN A 143 -0.59 11.95 -1.86
N PRO A 144 -0.60 12.16 -0.53
CA PRO A 144 0.16 11.33 0.41
C PRO A 144 -0.20 9.84 0.35
N MET A 145 -1.45 9.48 0.08
CA MET A 145 -1.89 8.10 -0.03
C MET A 145 -1.40 7.45 -1.34
N GLU A 146 -1.48 8.16 -2.46
CA GLU A 146 -0.95 7.73 -3.75
C GLU A 146 0.57 7.51 -3.68
N SER A 147 1.30 8.46 -3.08
CA SER A 147 2.74 8.37 -2.86
C SER A 147 3.12 7.17 -2.01
N SER A 148 2.40 6.92 -0.90
CA SER A 148 2.68 5.79 -0.02
C SER A 148 2.36 4.42 -0.64
N LEU A 149 1.41 4.35 -1.58
CA LEU A 149 1.11 3.14 -2.34
C LEU A 149 2.13 2.91 -3.45
N SER A 150 2.71 3.98 -4.02
CA SER A 150 3.78 3.87 -5.00
C SER A 150 5.08 3.32 -4.41
N ASP A 151 5.43 3.74 -3.18
CA ASP A 151 6.62 3.27 -2.47
C ASP A 151 6.51 1.81 -2.00
N GLY A 152 5.28 1.33 -1.73
CA GLY A 152 5.02 -0.04 -1.27
C GLY A 152 4.84 -1.09 -2.39
N GLY A 153 4.71 -0.66 -3.63
CA GLY A 153 4.43 -1.55 -4.76
C GLY A 153 5.61 -2.36 -5.28
N ALA A 154 6.82 -2.12 -4.79
CA ALA A 154 8.03 -2.84 -5.20
C ALA A 154 8.33 -4.10 -4.36
N SER A 155 7.48 -4.47 -3.41
CA SER A 155 7.69 -5.62 -2.51
C SER A 155 6.50 -6.58 -2.52
N ALA A 156 6.11 -7.06 -3.69
CA ALA A 156 5.29 -8.25 -3.82
C ALA A 156 6.17 -9.37 -4.40
N ASP A 157 6.71 -10.19 -3.52
CA ASP A 157 7.20 -11.56 -3.69
C ASP A 157 7.49 -12.02 -5.12
N ASN A 158 8.76 -11.87 -5.52
CA ASN A 158 9.35 -12.81 -6.45
C ASN A 158 10.40 -13.65 -5.71
N SER A 159 9.96 -14.56 -4.84
CA SER A 159 10.72 -15.71 -4.39
C SER A 159 10.60 -16.80 -5.44
N GLY A 160 11.23 -16.58 -6.57
CA GLY A 160 11.45 -17.56 -7.62
C GLY A 160 12.92 -17.96 -7.62
N ASN A 161 13.20 -19.05 -6.95
CA ASN A 161 14.33 -19.97 -7.07
C ASN A 161 15.15 -19.79 -8.36
N ALA A 162 16.42 -19.43 -8.22
CA ALA A 162 17.41 -19.68 -9.24
C ALA A 162 18.68 -20.23 -8.55
N ASP A 163 18.78 -21.54 -8.68
CA ASP A 163 19.88 -22.38 -8.39
C ASP A 163 21.12 -22.02 -9.25
N ASN A 164 22.25 -21.93 -8.55
CA ASN A 164 23.57 -22.40 -8.89
C ASN A 164 24.09 -22.30 -10.34
N THR A 165 25.15 -21.52 -10.53
CA THR A 165 26.36 -22.03 -11.19
C THR A 165 27.59 -21.18 -10.82
N SER A 166 28.55 -21.84 -10.25
CA SER A 166 29.92 -21.41 -10.00
C SER A 166 30.65 -21.15 -11.33
N ALA A 167 31.44 -20.10 -11.38
CA ALA A 167 32.64 -20.07 -12.23
C ALA A 167 33.67 -19.13 -11.60
N ASP A 168 34.77 -19.76 -11.20
CA ASP A 168 36.07 -19.19 -10.86
C ASP A 168 36.56 -18.20 -11.93
N SER A 169 37.12 -17.11 -11.50
CA SER A 169 38.24 -16.46 -12.22
C SER A 169 39.06 -15.63 -11.23
N ASP A 170 40.20 -16.19 -10.87
CA ASP A 170 41.36 -15.52 -10.33
C ASP A 170 41.76 -14.29 -11.16
N SER A 171 42.03 -13.18 -10.52
CA SER A 171 43.00 -12.20 -10.99
C SER A 171 43.59 -11.45 -9.79
N ASN A 172 44.74 -11.87 -9.46
CA ASN A 172 45.77 -11.27 -8.60
C ASN A 172 46.19 -9.91 -9.19
N SER A 173 46.24 -8.86 -8.37
CA SER A 173 47.15 -7.72 -8.56
C SER A 173 47.43 -7.04 -7.23
N ASP A 174 48.61 -7.30 -6.82
CA ASP A 174 49.47 -6.74 -5.78
C ASP A 174 49.74 -5.23 -6.07
N SER A 175 49.65 -4.36 -5.07
CA SER A 175 50.55 -3.22 -4.93
C SER A 175 50.34 -2.46 -3.62
N SER A 176 51.23 -2.67 -2.68
CA SER A 176 51.99 -1.72 -1.83
C SER A 176 51.31 -0.38 -1.48
N GLY A 177 50.99 -0.10 -0.23
CA GLY A 177 51.90 0.47 0.79
C GLY A 177 51.80 1.97 0.81
N VAL A 178 51.45 2.56 1.93
CA VAL A 178 52.22 3.50 2.72
C VAL A 178 51.45 3.88 3.99
N ASP A 179 52.21 3.76 5.04
CA ASP A 179 52.10 4.33 6.37
C ASP A 179 51.80 5.85 6.37
N SER A 180 51.00 6.32 7.31
CA SER A 180 51.35 7.51 8.13
C SER A 180 50.41 7.60 9.33
N GLN A 181 51.03 7.48 10.47
CA GLN A 181 50.71 7.94 11.81
C GLN A 181 50.25 9.41 11.82
N ASP A 182 49.38 9.80 12.69
CA ASP A 182 49.70 10.58 13.90
C ASP A 182 48.41 11.03 14.61
N ALA A 183 48.35 10.71 15.86
CA ALA A 183 48.28 11.51 17.08
C ALA A 183 47.16 12.53 17.24
N GLY A 184 46.43 12.32 18.31
CA GLY A 184 46.38 13.33 19.35
C GLY A 184 45.05 13.99 19.66
N SER A 185 44.73 13.84 20.90
CA SER A 185 44.31 14.86 21.88
C SER A 185 42.80 15.02 22.10
N ASP A 186 42.41 14.48 23.22
CA ASP A 186 42.08 15.18 24.47
C ASP A 186 40.90 16.17 24.46
N GLY A 187 40.02 15.91 25.40
CA GLY A 187 39.61 16.98 26.32
C GLY A 187 38.14 17.35 26.29
N GLY A 188 37.49 17.13 27.38
CA GLY A 188 36.46 18.04 27.80
C GLY A 188 35.16 17.42 28.26
N GLY A 189 35.15 16.93 29.46
CA GLY A 189 33.95 16.76 30.27
C GLY A 189 33.32 18.10 30.58
N PHE A 190 32.02 18.11 30.69
CA PHE A 190 31.30 19.12 31.45
C PHE A 190 30.16 18.44 32.20
N ASP A 191 30.41 18.41 33.48
CA ASP A 191 29.53 18.10 34.59
C ASP A 191 28.61 19.30 34.85
N GLY A 192 27.44 19.06 35.41
CA GLY A 192 26.76 20.15 36.11
C GLY A 192 25.24 20.19 35.91
N GLY A 193 24.51 19.65 36.87
CA GLY A 193 23.65 20.36 37.79
C GLY A 193 22.23 20.59 37.24
N GLY A 194 21.13 20.07 37.73
CA GLY A 194 20.65 20.22 39.07
C GLY A 194 19.56 21.28 39.15
N PHE A 195 18.50 20.99 39.92
CA PHE A 195 17.34 21.79 40.31
C PHE A 195 16.12 21.56 39.44
N GLY A 196 15.02 20.98 39.89
CA GLY A 196 14.31 21.19 41.17
C GLY A 196 13.14 22.16 40.99
N PHE A 197 11.96 21.66 40.98
CA PHE A 197 10.70 21.93 41.62
C PHE A 197 9.58 21.11 41.03
#